data_7c610e660b08b41ae036ff48e25f79b9
#
_entry.id   7c610e660b08b41ae036ff48e25f79b9
#
_cell.length_a   1.000
_cell.length_b   1.000
_cell.length_c   1.000
_cell.angle_alpha   90.00
_cell.angle_beta   90.00
_cell.angle_gamma   90.00
#
_symmetry.space_group_name_H-M   'P 1'
#
loop_
_entity.id
_entity.type
_entity.pdbx_description
1 polymer ?
#
loop_
_entity_poly.entity_id
_entity_poly.type
_entity_poly.pdbx_seq_one_letter_code
_entity_poly.pdbx_strand_id
1 'polypeptide(L)'
;MFNVAFMRRVIQRLAAVFVFTVMALGATAVSAQSSWSERISIGGDFRIRHEGFFQDDTRARQQLRFRARLALDTEINEDVHFGIRLASGDVGNPISANQTMTDLLTTKPINLDRAFLTYSPSNAVTIGGGKFGLPVTRTQMTFDSDLNWEGVYQQFRNTTGPVSVKFVAAQVPLQENKTSPDAFLFAGYGEVGVSLETVSWHLSIADYAFRDVDAVALAQISKDIGRNTNALSVNTQGNT
;
A
#
# COMPACT_ATOMS: atom_id res chain seq x y z
N MET A 1 55.33 23.75 12.60
CA MET A 1 54.03 24.44 12.53
C MET A 1 53.36 24.09 11.20
N PHE A 2 52.43 23.15 11.13
CA PHE A 2 51.72 22.80 9.91
C PHE A 2 50.76 23.94 9.53
N ASN A 3 50.85 24.40 8.29
CA ASN A 3 50.09 25.54 7.80
C ASN A 3 48.62 25.07 7.49
N VAL A 4 47.73 25.25 8.44
CA VAL A 4 46.30 24.87 8.39
C VAL A 4 45.60 25.49 7.16
N ALA A 5 46.02 26.69 6.75
CA ALA A 5 45.46 27.37 5.57
C ALA A 5 45.82 26.67 4.24
N PHE A 6 47.01 26.07 4.16
CA PHE A 6 47.43 25.29 3.01
C PHE A 6 46.63 23.99 2.87
N MET A 7 46.45 23.29 4.01
CA MET A 7 45.67 22.03 4.03
C MET A 7 44.18 22.23 3.66
N ARG A 8 43.58 23.32 4.14
CA ARG A 8 42.21 23.70 3.80
C ARG A 8 42.01 23.94 2.28
N ARG A 9 42.96 24.61 1.63
CA ARG A 9 42.93 24.84 0.16
C ARG A 9 43.11 23.55 -0.63
N VAL A 10 43.93 22.63 -0.17
CA VAL A 10 44.14 21.32 -0.83
C VAL A 10 42.84 20.48 -0.73
N ILE A 11 42.21 20.41 0.44
CA ILE A 11 40.97 19.69 0.64
C ILE A 11 39.81 20.27 -0.20
N GLN A 12 39.71 21.61 -0.28
CA GLN A 12 38.69 22.25 -1.14
C GLN A 12 38.91 21.99 -2.63
N ARG A 13 40.14 21.94 -3.10
CA ARG A 13 40.44 21.60 -4.50
C ARG A 13 40.19 20.13 -4.82
N LEU A 14 40.51 19.22 -3.90
CA LEU A 14 40.22 17.79 -4.05
C LEU A 14 38.70 17.52 -4.03
N ALA A 15 37.95 18.19 -3.17
CA ALA A 15 36.48 18.10 -3.15
C ALA A 15 35.85 18.63 -4.45
N ALA A 16 36.35 19.76 -4.99
CA ALA A 16 35.86 20.32 -6.25
C ALA A 16 36.17 19.40 -7.45
N VAL A 17 37.36 18.79 -7.49
CA VAL A 17 37.73 17.82 -8.52
C VAL A 17 36.87 16.55 -8.41
N PHE A 18 36.62 16.07 -7.20
CA PHE A 18 35.75 14.88 -6.98
C PHE A 18 34.31 15.12 -7.44
N VAL A 19 33.71 16.26 -7.10
CA VAL A 19 32.37 16.64 -7.56
C VAL A 19 32.31 16.79 -9.08
N PHE A 20 33.32 17.37 -9.71
CA PHE A 20 33.36 17.51 -11.16
C PHE A 20 33.56 16.18 -11.89
N THR A 21 34.34 15.25 -11.31
CA THR A 21 34.52 13.89 -11.86
C THR A 21 33.24 13.06 -11.74
N VAL A 22 32.52 13.16 -10.65
CA VAL A 22 31.23 12.49 -10.46
C VAL A 22 30.18 13.04 -11.43
N MET A 23 30.14 14.35 -11.68
CA MET A 23 29.25 14.95 -12.69
C MET A 23 29.62 14.56 -14.11
N ALA A 24 30.90 14.41 -14.44
CA ALA A 24 31.36 14.03 -15.79
C ALA A 24 31.09 12.54 -16.09
N LEU A 25 31.11 11.66 -15.08
CA LEU A 25 30.78 10.24 -15.24
C LEU A 25 29.24 10.00 -15.39
N GLY A 26 28.43 10.94 -14.92
CA GLY A 26 26.97 10.90 -15.10
C GLY A 26 26.49 11.24 -16.52
N ALA A 27 27.33 11.89 -17.35
CA ALA A 27 26.87 12.43 -18.64
C ALA A 27 26.99 11.46 -19.83
N THR A 28 27.63 10.30 -19.68
CA THR A 28 27.89 9.38 -20.83
C THR A 28 26.98 8.16 -20.88
N ALA A 29 26.03 8.00 -19.93
CA ALA A 29 25.16 6.83 -19.86
C ALA A 29 23.75 7.02 -20.49
N VAL A 30 23.47 8.13 -21.18
CA VAL A 30 22.10 8.53 -21.55
C VAL A 30 21.62 8.02 -22.92
N SER A 31 22.44 7.44 -23.78
CA SER A 31 22.02 7.22 -25.17
C SER A 31 21.61 5.80 -25.59
N ALA A 32 21.53 4.83 -24.68
CA ALA A 32 21.18 3.45 -25.06
C ALA A 32 19.93 2.85 -24.38
N GLN A 33 19.10 3.65 -23.68
CA GLN A 33 18.09 3.12 -22.76
C GLN A 33 16.65 3.67 -22.95
N SER A 34 16.32 4.22 -24.10
CA SER A 34 15.06 4.96 -24.27
C SER A 34 13.76 4.14 -24.27
N SER A 35 13.78 2.84 -24.55
CA SER A 35 12.50 2.12 -24.73
C SER A 35 11.92 1.44 -23.49
N TRP A 36 12.73 0.97 -22.54
CA TRP A 36 12.22 0.35 -21.30
C TRP A 36 11.99 1.34 -20.16
N SER A 37 12.78 2.41 -20.10
CA SER A 37 12.64 3.46 -19.09
C SER A 37 11.33 4.26 -19.24
N GLU A 38 10.79 4.37 -20.45
CA GLU A 38 9.51 5.02 -20.71
C GLU A 38 8.31 4.23 -20.18
N ARG A 39 8.47 2.93 -19.96
CA ARG A 39 7.45 2.02 -19.43
C ARG A 39 7.48 1.91 -17.91
N ILE A 40 8.48 2.49 -17.24
CA ILE A 40 8.61 2.48 -15.79
C ILE A 40 8.20 3.84 -15.24
N SER A 41 7.20 3.84 -14.38
CA SER A 41 6.77 5.00 -13.60
C SER A 41 7.21 4.84 -12.15
N ILE A 42 7.86 5.85 -11.61
CA ILE A 42 8.25 5.91 -10.19
C ILE A 42 7.43 7.03 -9.55
N GLY A 43 6.71 6.69 -8.49
CA GLY A 43 5.87 7.63 -7.76
C GLY A 43 5.98 7.43 -6.25
N GLY A 44 5.33 8.28 -5.51
CA GLY A 44 5.28 8.14 -4.06
C GLY A 44 4.75 9.37 -3.37
N ASP A 45 4.71 9.30 -2.04
CA ASP A 45 4.33 10.43 -1.20
C ASP A 45 5.11 10.41 0.11
N PHE A 46 5.28 11.63 0.67
CA PHE A 46 5.77 11.82 2.02
C PHE A 46 4.83 12.77 2.78
N ARG A 47 4.44 12.39 3.99
CA ARG A 47 3.57 13.18 4.85
C ARG A 47 4.10 13.21 6.27
N ILE A 48 4.08 14.38 6.89
CA ILE A 48 4.27 14.57 8.33
C ILE A 48 2.94 15.04 8.91
N ARG A 49 2.58 14.53 10.09
CA ARG A 49 1.33 14.81 10.77
C ARG A 49 1.53 14.90 12.28
N HIS A 50 0.94 15.91 12.91
CA HIS A 50 0.76 15.97 14.35
C HIS A 50 -0.64 15.47 14.71
N GLU A 51 -0.75 14.61 15.72
CA GLU A 51 -2.01 14.07 16.25
C GLU A 51 -2.09 14.34 17.76
N GLY A 52 -3.22 14.91 18.20
CA GLY A 52 -3.56 15.08 19.59
C GLY A 52 -4.76 14.19 19.96
N PHE A 53 -4.65 13.48 21.09
CA PHE A 53 -5.73 12.68 21.67
C PHE A 53 -6.10 13.31 23.00
N PHE A 54 -7.36 13.74 23.09
CA PHE A 54 -7.93 14.38 24.27
C PHE A 54 -9.15 13.56 24.68
N GLN A 55 -9.06 12.92 25.83
CA GLN A 55 -10.14 12.13 26.42
C GLN A 55 -10.32 12.58 27.86
N ASP A 56 -11.59 12.60 28.32
CA ASP A 56 -11.90 12.87 29.72
C ASP A 56 -11.23 11.81 30.60
N ASP A 57 -10.75 12.22 31.77
CA ASP A 57 -10.09 11.37 32.77
C ASP A 57 -8.78 10.70 32.34
N THR A 58 -8.21 11.07 31.17
CA THR A 58 -6.91 10.57 30.74
C THR A 58 -5.93 11.71 30.41
N ARG A 59 -4.62 11.42 30.55
CA ARG A 59 -3.59 12.37 30.12
C ARG A 59 -3.66 12.58 28.61
N ALA A 60 -3.76 13.82 28.17
CA ALA A 60 -3.65 14.18 26.76
C ALA A 60 -2.36 13.63 26.14
N ARG A 61 -2.47 12.93 25.03
CA ARG A 61 -1.35 12.35 24.29
C ARG A 61 -1.18 13.08 22.96
N GLN A 62 0.05 13.46 22.65
CA GLN A 62 0.41 14.08 21.38
C GLN A 62 1.46 13.23 20.67
N GLN A 63 1.31 13.07 19.37
CA GLN A 63 2.21 12.29 18.53
C GLN A 63 2.58 13.06 17.27
N LEU A 64 3.86 12.99 16.91
CA LEU A 64 4.33 13.38 15.59
C LEU A 64 4.51 12.11 14.77
N ARG A 65 3.87 12.03 13.60
CA ARG A 65 3.89 10.85 12.73
C ARG A 65 4.30 11.23 11.32
N PHE A 66 4.96 10.31 10.64
CA PHE A 66 5.23 10.44 9.21
C PHE A 66 4.70 9.22 8.45
N ARG A 67 4.53 9.40 7.15
CA ARG A 67 4.32 8.34 6.16
C ARG A 67 5.24 8.60 4.97
N ALA A 68 5.96 7.57 4.55
CA ALA A 68 6.74 7.56 3.32
C ALA A 68 6.29 6.37 2.48
N ARG A 69 5.96 6.59 1.21
CA ARG A 69 5.62 5.54 0.25
C ARG A 69 6.39 5.75 -1.04
N LEU A 70 6.91 4.67 -1.59
CA LEU A 70 7.58 4.64 -2.89
C LEU A 70 6.93 3.55 -3.73
N ALA A 71 6.46 3.90 -4.91
CA ALA A 71 5.85 2.99 -5.86
C ALA A 71 6.67 2.94 -7.16
N LEU A 72 6.70 1.77 -7.75
CA LEU A 72 7.17 1.52 -9.10
C LEU A 72 6.10 0.76 -9.85
N ASP A 73 5.69 1.28 -10.98
CA ASP A 73 4.71 0.70 -11.88
C ASP A 73 5.33 0.54 -13.27
N THR A 74 5.09 -0.57 -13.93
CA THR A 74 5.63 -0.84 -15.28
C THR A 74 4.65 -1.59 -16.15
N GLU A 75 4.54 -1.15 -17.40
CA GLU A 75 3.89 -1.87 -18.49
C GLU A 75 4.89 -2.88 -19.08
N ILE A 76 4.71 -4.18 -18.79
CA ILE A 76 5.56 -5.24 -19.35
C ILE A 76 5.28 -5.36 -20.85
N ASN A 77 4.02 -5.33 -21.22
CA ASN A 77 3.50 -5.23 -22.59
C ASN A 77 2.13 -4.55 -22.57
N GLU A 78 1.42 -4.49 -23.72
CA GLU A 78 0.11 -3.83 -23.87
C GLU A 78 -0.97 -4.37 -22.93
N ASP A 79 -0.88 -5.65 -22.56
CA ASP A 79 -1.88 -6.35 -21.76
C ASP A 79 -1.44 -6.57 -20.29
N VAL A 80 -0.14 -6.47 -19.99
CA VAL A 80 0.42 -6.89 -18.69
C VAL A 80 1.08 -5.72 -17.98
N HIS A 81 0.58 -5.40 -16.80
CA HIS A 81 1.12 -4.40 -15.91
C HIS A 81 1.60 -5.04 -14.59
N PHE A 82 2.73 -4.58 -14.08
CA PHE A 82 3.29 -4.94 -12.78
C PHE A 82 3.43 -3.70 -11.91
N GLY A 83 3.09 -3.82 -10.63
CA GLY A 83 3.26 -2.76 -9.66
C GLY A 83 3.84 -3.26 -8.35
N ILE A 84 4.73 -2.46 -7.75
CA ILE A 84 5.26 -2.67 -6.41
C ILE A 84 5.20 -1.37 -5.63
N ARG A 85 4.85 -1.42 -4.34
CA ARG A 85 4.87 -0.27 -3.44
C ARG A 85 5.51 -0.65 -2.11
N LEU A 86 6.48 0.14 -1.69
CA LEU A 86 7.05 0.13 -0.36
C LEU A 86 6.40 1.23 0.49
N ALA A 87 6.14 0.97 1.75
CA ALA A 87 5.57 1.95 2.66
C ALA A 87 6.18 1.84 4.07
N SER A 88 6.29 2.98 4.76
CA SER A 88 6.51 3.01 6.20
C SER A 88 5.30 2.42 6.94
N GLY A 89 5.40 2.20 8.24
CA GLY A 89 4.32 1.71 9.10
C GLY A 89 4.71 0.45 9.87
N ASP A 90 3.87 0.03 10.79
CA ASP A 90 4.11 -1.19 11.57
C ASP A 90 3.67 -2.41 10.75
N VAL A 91 4.48 -3.46 10.75
CA VAL A 91 4.22 -4.72 10.02
C VAL A 91 2.89 -5.36 10.40
N GLY A 92 2.50 -5.24 11.67
CA GLY A 92 1.25 -5.80 12.19
C GLY A 92 0.00 -4.92 12.00
N ASN A 93 0.13 -3.74 11.37
CA ASN A 93 -0.99 -2.82 11.18
C ASN A 93 -1.33 -2.63 9.70
N PRO A 94 -2.29 -3.40 9.15
CA PRO A 94 -2.61 -3.36 7.72
C PRO A 94 -3.35 -2.09 7.28
N ILE A 95 -3.88 -1.30 8.22
CA ILE A 95 -4.70 -0.12 7.94
C ILE A 95 -3.97 1.20 8.15
N SER A 96 -2.65 1.18 8.38
CA SER A 96 -1.89 2.42 8.56
C SER A 96 -0.44 2.30 8.14
N ALA A 97 -0.08 3.08 7.14
CA ALA A 97 1.31 3.30 6.74
C ALA A 97 2.02 4.40 7.56
N ASN A 98 1.37 4.92 8.60
CA ASN A 98 1.96 5.96 9.45
C ASN A 98 2.89 5.36 10.50
N GLN A 99 4.06 6.00 10.66
CA GLN A 99 5.06 5.66 11.66
C GLN A 99 5.15 6.78 12.70
N THR A 100 5.07 6.44 13.98
CA THR A 100 5.20 7.41 15.06
C THR A 100 6.68 7.74 15.30
N MET A 101 7.00 9.04 15.44
CA MET A 101 8.34 9.53 15.75
C MET A 101 8.58 9.48 17.26
N THR A 102 8.75 8.29 17.80
CA THR A 102 9.06 8.00 19.20
C THR A 102 10.13 6.91 19.25
N ASP A 103 10.35 6.28 20.36
CA ASP A 103 11.24 5.13 20.56
C ASP A 103 12.73 5.46 20.46
N LEU A 104 13.14 6.55 21.09
CA LEU A 104 14.55 6.89 21.31
C LEU A 104 15.41 6.85 20.03
N LEU A 105 14.90 7.41 18.93
CA LEU A 105 15.61 7.52 17.64
C LEU A 105 15.90 6.17 16.95
N THR A 106 15.13 5.13 17.27
CA THR A 106 15.29 3.83 16.60
C THR A 106 14.94 3.91 15.10
N THR A 107 15.49 3.01 14.33
CA THR A 107 15.16 2.83 12.90
C THR A 107 13.70 2.47 12.73
N LYS A 108 13.11 2.86 11.59
CA LYS A 108 11.70 2.59 11.27
C LYS A 108 11.60 1.60 10.11
N PRO A 109 10.63 0.66 10.15
CA PRO A 109 10.49 -0.35 9.12
C PRO A 109 9.99 0.26 7.80
N ILE A 110 10.39 -0.38 6.71
CA ILE A 110 9.80 -0.21 5.37
C ILE A 110 9.24 -1.57 4.96
N ASN A 111 7.97 -1.60 4.61
CA ASN A 111 7.21 -2.82 4.33
C ASN A 111 6.86 -2.93 2.86
N LEU A 112 6.73 -4.17 2.37
CA LEU A 112 6.12 -4.45 1.07
C LEU A 112 4.59 -4.24 1.20
N ASP A 113 4.14 -3.09 0.75
CA ASP A 113 2.76 -2.65 0.89
C ASP A 113 1.87 -3.15 -0.27
N ARG A 114 2.44 -3.21 -1.49
CA ARG A 114 1.83 -3.82 -2.68
C ARG A 114 2.89 -4.54 -3.50
N ALA A 115 2.52 -5.67 -4.11
CA ALA A 115 3.26 -6.35 -5.16
C ALA A 115 2.25 -7.16 -5.98
N PHE A 116 1.93 -6.72 -7.18
CA PHE A 116 0.85 -7.30 -7.97
C PHE A 116 1.16 -7.28 -9.46
N LEU A 117 0.48 -8.16 -10.16
CA LEU A 117 0.46 -8.21 -11.62
C LEU A 117 -0.98 -8.19 -12.08
N THR A 118 -1.25 -7.45 -13.16
CA THR A 118 -2.55 -7.47 -13.84
C THR A 118 -2.39 -7.88 -15.30
N TYR A 119 -3.36 -8.61 -15.80
CA TYR A 119 -3.53 -8.98 -17.20
C TYR A 119 -4.86 -8.45 -17.71
N SER A 120 -4.81 -7.63 -18.75
CA SER A 120 -5.99 -6.97 -19.35
C SER A 120 -6.12 -7.36 -20.83
N PRO A 121 -6.70 -8.54 -21.15
CA PRO A 121 -6.85 -9.02 -22.52
C PRO A 121 -7.75 -8.13 -23.38
N SER A 122 -8.42 -7.19 -22.79
CA SER A 122 -9.22 -6.15 -23.45
C SER A 122 -9.43 -4.96 -22.51
N ASN A 123 -9.87 -3.84 -23.04
CA ASN A 123 -10.22 -2.65 -22.24
C ASN A 123 -11.35 -2.89 -21.23
N ALA A 124 -12.11 -3.97 -21.40
CA ALA A 124 -13.25 -4.30 -20.53
C ALA A 124 -12.89 -5.27 -19.41
N VAL A 125 -11.86 -6.11 -19.57
CA VAL A 125 -11.56 -7.21 -18.65
C VAL A 125 -10.17 -7.04 -18.07
N THR A 126 -10.06 -7.16 -16.76
CA THR A 126 -8.78 -7.20 -16.03
C THR A 126 -8.79 -8.36 -15.04
N ILE A 127 -7.73 -9.13 -15.02
CA ILE A 127 -7.45 -10.16 -14.02
C ILE A 127 -6.19 -9.72 -13.26
N GLY A 128 -6.26 -9.66 -11.93
CA GLY A 128 -5.13 -9.24 -11.11
C GLY A 128 -4.83 -10.24 -10.01
N GLY A 129 -3.57 -10.31 -9.61
CA GLY A 129 -3.13 -11.17 -8.52
C GLY A 129 -1.92 -10.63 -7.78
N GLY A 130 -1.76 -11.06 -6.52
CA GLY A 130 -0.71 -10.61 -5.61
C GLY A 130 -1.26 -9.82 -4.43
N LYS A 131 -0.51 -8.82 -3.97
CA LYS A 131 -0.94 -7.84 -2.95
C LYS A 131 -1.28 -6.52 -3.64
N PHE A 132 -2.55 -6.18 -3.71
CA PHE A 132 -3.07 -5.08 -4.54
C PHE A 132 -4.02 -4.16 -3.75
N GLY A 133 -4.16 -2.92 -4.22
CA GLY A 133 -5.20 -2.01 -3.72
C GLY A 133 -6.59 -2.54 -4.05
N LEU A 134 -7.57 -2.22 -3.20
CA LEU A 134 -8.95 -2.69 -3.37
C LEU A 134 -9.48 -2.34 -4.77
N PRO A 135 -9.92 -3.33 -5.57
CA PRO A 135 -10.45 -3.07 -6.91
C PRO A 135 -11.90 -2.55 -6.88
N VAL A 136 -12.46 -2.33 -5.69
CA VAL A 136 -13.82 -1.83 -5.46
C VAL A 136 -13.79 -0.35 -5.07
N THR A 137 -14.86 0.38 -5.37
CA THR A 137 -15.05 1.73 -4.86
C THR A 137 -15.40 1.62 -3.37
N ARG A 138 -14.56 2.20 -2.54
CA ARG A 138 -14.70 2.16 -1.09
C ARG A 138 -15.23 3.48 -0.55
N THR A 139 -15.92 3.40 0.58
CA THR A 139 -16.29 4.54 1.40
C THR A 139 -15.50 4.51 2.70
N GLN A 140 -15.54 5.58 3.48
CA GLN A 140 -14.95 5.59 4.82
C GLN A 140 -15.60 4.59 5.78
N MET A 141 -16.80 4.09 5.45
CA MET A 141 -17.55 3.13 6.26
C MET A 141 -17.27 1.67 5.90
N THR A 142 -16.60 1.39 4.77
CA THR A 142 -16.36 0.01 4.30
C THR A 142 -14.95 -0.46 4.61
N PHE A 143 -13.95 0.15 4.01
CA PHE A 143 -12.55 -0.24 4.16
C PHE A 143 -11.64 0.97 4.30
N ASP A 144 -10.59 0.84 5.11
CA ASP A 144 -9.54 1.86 5.23
C ASP A 144 -8.77 2.04 3.91
N SER A 145 -8.26 3.25 3.71
CA SER A 145 -7.54 3.63 2.50
C SER A 145 -6.18 2.96 2.35
N ASP A 146 -5.59 2.56 3.44
CA ASP A 146 -4.27 1.95 3.46
C ASP A 146 -4.36 0.40 3.36
N LEU A 147 -5.57 -0.19 3.50
CA LEU A 147 -5.77 -1.62 3.35
C LEU A 147 -5.54 -2.09 1.91
N ASN A 148 -4.77 -3.17 1.76
CA ASN A 148 -4.53 -3.85 0.49
C ASN A 148 -4.92 -5.32 0.64
N TRP A 149 -5.61 -5.87 -0.38
CA TRP A 149 -5.96 -7.28 -0.41
C TRP A 149 -4.81 -8.11 -0.98
N GLU A 150 -4.73 -9.36 -0.51
CA GLU A 150 -3.81 -10.38 -1.03
C GLU A 150 -4.64 -11.50 -1.66
N GLY A 151 -4.37 -11.87 -2.92
CA GLY A 151 -5.13 -12.91 -3.60
C GLY A 151 -5.25 -12.67 -5.09
N VAL A 152 -6.44 -12.92 -5.63
CA VAL A 152 -6.76 -12.72 -7.05
C VAL A 152 -8.10 -12.01 -7.20
N TYR A 153 -8.24 -11.24 -8.27
CA TYR A 153 -9.51 -10.63 -8.64
C TYR A 153 -9.73 -10.64 -10.15
N GLN A 154 -11.00 -10.59 -10.54
CA GLN A 154 -11.47 -10.41 -11.90
C GLN A 154 -12.36 -9.17 -11.93
N GLN A 155 -12.09 -8.28 -12.88
CA GLN A 155 -12.86 -7.07 -13.08
C GLN A 155 -13.37 -7.00 -14.51
N PHE A 156 -14.64 -6.67 -14.62
CA PHE A 156 -15.25 -6.23 -15.87
C PHE A 156 -15.63 -4.75 -15.73
N ARG A 157 -15.28 -3.94 -16.72
CA ARG A 157 -15.69 -2.53 -16.81
C ARG A 157 -16.10 -2.22 -18.24
N ASN A 158 -17.21 -1.51 -18.38
CA ASN A 158 -17.62 -0.96 -19.68
C ASN A 158 -18.20 0.45 -19.49
N THR A 159 -17.99 1.31 -20.48
CA THR A 159 -18.55 2.68 -20.50
C THR A 159 -19.17 2.90 -21.85
N THR A 160 -20.46 3.30 -21.86
CA THR A 160 -21.21 3.59 -23.07
C THR A 160 -21.94 4.91 -22.88
N GLY A 161 -21.50 5.94 -23.61
CA GLY A 161 -22.01 7.29 -23.44
C GLY A 161 -21.79 7.79 -21.99
N PRO A 162 -22.82 8.31 -21.31
CA PRO A 162 -22.71 8.79 -19.94
C PRO A 162 -22.72 7.66 -18.88
N VAL A 163 -22.98 6.41 -19.28
CA VAL A 163 -23.17 5.29 -18.36
C VAL A 163 -21.92 4.44 -18.29
N SER A 164 -21.45 4.15 -17.07
CA SER A 164 -20.40 3.20 -16.77
C SER A 164 -20.91 2.08 -15.90
N VAL A 165 -20.44 0.86 -16.15
CA VAL A 165 -20.70 -0.31 -15.32
C VAL A 165 -19.38 -0.93 -14.91
N LYS A 166 -19.31 -1.47 -13.68
CA LYS A 166 -18.15 -2.17 -13.15
C LYS A 166 -18.62 -3.36 -12.32
N PHE A 167 -18.03 -4.52 -12.56
CA PHE A 167 -18.20 -5.71 -11.74
C PHE A 167 -16.83 -6.21 -11.29
N VAL A 168 -16.75 -6.65 -10.04
CA VAL A 168 -15.52 -7.25 -9.47
C VAL A 168 -15.92 -8.51 -8.72
N ALA A 169 -15.14 -9.57 -8.92
CA ALA A 169 -15.10 -10.73 -8.06
C ALA A 169 -13.67 -10.87 -7.50
N ALA A 170 -13.52 -11.13 -6.21
CA ALA A 170 -12.22 -11.31 -5.60
C ALA A 170 -12.20 -12.52 -4.66
N GLN A 171 -11.05 -13.21 -4.61
CA GLN A 171 -10.75 -14.32 -3.72
C GLN A 171 -9.49 -13.97 -2.93
N VAL A 172 -9.65 -13.76 -1.63
CA VAL A 172 -8.63 -13.24 -0.73
C VAL A 172 -8.41 -14.26 0.39
N PRO A 173 -7.32 -15.05 0.37
CA PRO A 173 -6.95 -15.86 1.52
C PRO A 173 -6.59 -14.92 2.69
N LEU A 174 -7.25 -15.11 3.82
CA LEU A 174 -7.03 -14.32 5.03
C LEU A 174 -6.01 -14.98 5.95
N GLN A 175 -6.07 -16.29 6.03
CA GLN A 175 -5.16 -17.09 6.85
C GLN A 175 -5.06 -18.52 6.36
N GLU A 176 -3.83 -19.01 6.18
CA GLU A 176 -3.51 -20.42 6.02
C GLU A 176 -3.41 -21.10 7.39
N ASN A 177 -4.04 -22.25 7.54
CA ASN A 177 -4.04 -23.04 8.77
C ASN A 177 -3.57 -24.47 8.50
N LYS A 178 -2.61 -24.97 9.30
CA LYS A 178 -2.08 -26.33 9.13
C LYS A 178 -3.02 -27.45 9.57
N THR A 179 -3.97 -27.14 10.47
CA THR A 179 -4.79 -28.15 11.18
C THR A 179 -6.29 -27.87 11.14
N SER A 180 -6.72 -26.77 10.54
CA SER A 180 -8.11 -26.36 10.36
C SER A 180 -8.31 -25.81 8.95
N PRO A 181 -9.56 -25.61 8.48
CA PRO A 181 -9.81 -24.95 7.21
C PRO A 181 -9.15 -23.58 7.11
N ASP A 182 -8.70 -23.21 5.92
CA ASP A 182 -8.14 -21.89 5.65
C ASP A 182 -9.25 -20.83 5.63
N ALA A 183 -8.95 -19.67 6.18
CA ALA A 183 -9.89 -18.55 6.17
C ALA A 183 -9.82 -17.75 4.87
N PHE A 184 -10.98 -17.45 4.28
CA PHE A 184 -11.11 -16.71 3.03
C PHE A 184 -12.12 -15.57 3.14
N LEU A 185 -11.87 -14.51 2.35
CA LEU A 185 -12.87 -13.54 1.95
C LEU A 185 -13.16 -13.71 0.45
N PHE A 186 -14.43 -13.94 0.12
CA PHE A 186 -14.94 -13.84 -1.23
C PHE A 186 -15.72 -12.53 -1.36
N ALA A 187 -15.34 -11.70 -2.32
CA ALA A 187 -16.00 -10.42 -2.55
C ALA A 187 -16.67 -10.38 -3.93
N GLY A 188 -17.93 -10.00 -3.95
CA GLY A 188 -18.69 -9.64 -5.14
C GLY A 188 -19.04 -8.14 -5.09
N TYR A 189 -18.82 -7.42 -6.18
CA TYR A 189 -19.09 -5.98 -6.25
C TYR A 189 -19.66 -5.62 -7.61
N GLY A 190 -20.71 -4.80 -7.62
CA GLY A 190 -21.31 -4.19 -8.80
C GLY A 190 -21.49 -2.68 -8.61
N GLU A 191 -21.19 -1.91 -9.65
CA GLU A 191 -21.36 -0.45 -9.66
C GLU A 191 -21.93 -0.01 -11.00
N VAL A 192 -22.85 0.95 -10.95
CA VAL A 192 -23.34 1.71 -12.09
C VAL A 192 -23.08 3.18 -11.81
N GLY A 193 -22.41 3.85 -12.75
CA GLY A 193 -22.16 5.28 -12.74
C GLY A 193 -22.89 5.98 -13.88
N VAL A 194 -23.37 7.21 -13.62
CA VAL A 194 -23.92 8.08 -14.66
C VAL A 194 -23.24 9.42 -14.53
N SER A 195 -22.56 9.87 -15.59
CA SER A 195 -21.89 11.15 -15.65
C SER A 195 -22.56 12.06 -16.71
N LEU A 196 -23.23 13.08 -16.25
CA LEU A 196 -23.80 14.17 -17.07
C LEU A 196 -22.85 15.37 -16.98
N GLU A 197 -23.04 16.39 -17.81
CA GLU A 197 -22.13 17.54 -17.89
C GLU A 197 -21.88 18.23 -16.54
N THR A 198 -22.90 18.32 -15.68
CA THR A 198 -22.83 19.03 -14.39
C THR A 198 -22.98 18.15 -13.17
N VAL A 199 -23.43 16.90 -13.33
CA VAL A 199 -23.71 15.97 -12.22
C VAL A 199 -23.24 14.59 -12.56
N SER A 200 -22.55 13.95 -11.60
CA SER A 200 -22.21 12.53 -11.65
C SER A 200 -22.66 11.83 -10.38
N TRP A 201 -23.20 10.65 -10.52
CA TRP A 201 -23.59 9.81 -9.39
C TRP A 201 -23.28 8.34 -9.65
N HIS A 202 -23.04 7.60 -8.57
CA HIS A 202 -22.70 6.20 -8.59
C HIS A 202 -23.59 5.46 -7.59
N LEU A 203 -24.06 4.30 -8.02
CA LEU A 203 -24.74 3.33 -7.16
C LEU A 203 -23.92 2.05 -7.16
N SER A 204 -23.61 1.53 -5.98
CA SER A 204 -22.89 0.27 -5.84
C SER A 204 -23.55 -0.67 -4.85
N ILE A 205 -23.37 -1.96 -5.09
CA ILE A 205 -23.74 -3.06 -4.20
C ILE A 205 -22.53 -3.96 -4.02
N ALA A 206 -22.32 -4.44 -2.80
CA ALA A 206 -21.24 -5.37 -2.50
C ALA A 206 -21.72 -6.47 -1.58
N ASP A 207 -21.20 -7.67 -1.79
CA ASP A 207 -21.29 -8.82 -0.89
C ASP A 207 -19.89 -9.26 -0.48
N TYR A 208 -19.66 -9.42 0.81
CA TYR A 208 -18.40 -9.85 1.41
C TYR A 208 -18.64 -11.09 2.25
N ALA A 209 -18.42 -12.26 1.64
CA ALA A 209 -18.59 -13.55 2.29
C ALA A 209 -17.28 -14.01 2.95
N PHE A 210 -17.26 -13.96 4.28
CA PHE A 210 -16.17 -14.50 5.08
C PHE A 210 -16.40 -15.98 5.36
N ARG A 211 -15.36 -16.81 5.19
CA ARG A 211 -15.38 -18.25 5.42
C ARG A 211 -14.29 -18.61 6.43
N ASP A 212 -14.64 -19.47 7.37
CA ASP A 212 -13.75 -20.06 8.39
C ASP A 212 -12.92 -19.02 9.19
N VAL A 213 -13.54 -17.85 9.45
CA VAL A 213 -12.86 -16.71 10.13
C VAL A 213 -12.65 -16.97 11.64
N ASP A 214 -13.28 -17.94 12.24
CA ASP A 214 -13.01 -18.35 13.63
C ASP A 214 -11.55 -18.74 13.82
N ALA A 215 -10.94 -19.34 12.80
CA ALA A 215 -9.52 -19.68 12.80
C ALA A 215 -8.61 -18.43 12.83
N VAL A 216 -9.02 -17.32 12.21
CA VAL A 216 -8.32 -16.02 12.29
C VAL A 216 -8.40 -15.47 13.71
N ALA A 217 -9.57 -15.51 14.34
CA ALA A 217 -9.75 -15.07 15.71
C ALA A 217 -8.88 -15.87 16.68
N LEU A 218 -8.85 -17.20 16.54
CA LEU A 218 -8.01 -18.08 17.35
C LEU A 218 -6.51 -17.82 17.15
N ALA A 219 -6.06 -17.58 15.93
CA ALA A 219 -4.67 -17.27 15.63
C ALA A 219 -4.24 -15.90 16.20
N GLN A 220 -5.12 -14.90 16.19
CA GLN A 220 -4.86 -13.62 16.84
C GLN A 220 -4.81 -13.75 18.36
N ILE A 221 -5.73 -14.49 18.96
CA ILE A 221 -5.72 -14.77 20.41
C ILE A 221 -4.39 -15.41 20.81
N SER A 222 -3.91 -16.41 20.07
CA SER A 222 -2.66 -17.09 20.39
C SER A 222 -1.43 -16.18 20.28
N LYS A 223 -1.43 -15.20 19.39
CA LYS A 223 -0.39 -14.17 19.29
C LYS A 223 -0.46 -13.17 20.43
N ASP A 224 -1.66 -12.80 20.87
CA ASP A 224 -1.86 -11.79 21.91
C ASP A 224 -1.72 -12.33 23.32
N ILE A 225 -2.00 -13.61 23.57
CA ILE A 225 -1.70 -14.30 24.84
C ILE A 225 -0.18 -14.24 25.15
N GLY A 226 0.68 -14.24 24.13
CA GLY A 226 2.11 -14.04 24.31
C GLY A 226 2.55 -12.59 24.57
N ARG A 227 1.66 -11.59 24.38
CA ARG A 227 1.97 -10.18 24.48
C ARG A 227 1.23 -9.40 25.57
N ASN A 228 0.02 -9.80 25.92
CA ASN A 228 -0.77 -9.08 26.93
C ASN A 228 -1.94 -9.93 27.43
N THR A 229 -1.89 -10.35 28.69
CA THR A 229 -2.92 -11.14 29.37
C THR A 229 -4.25 -10.40 29.61
N ASN A 230 -4.33 -9.11 29.29
CA ASN A 230 -5.52 -8.27 29.52
C ASN A 230 -6.39 -8.07 28.25
N ALA A 231 -6.03 -8.65 27.12
CA ALA A 231 -6.74 -8.48 25.83
C ALA A 231 -7.81 -9.56 25.55
N LEU A 232 -8.27 -10.26 26.57
CA LEU A 232 -9.30 -11.30 26.43
C LEU A 232 -10.73 -10.75 26.53
N SER A 233 -11.13 -9.90 25.62
CA SER A 233 -12.54 -9.77 25.26
C SER A 233 -12.74 -10.15 23.79
N VAL A 234 -12.42 -11.36 23.45
CA VAL A 234 -12.79 -11.91 22.15
C VAL A 234 -14.23 -12.40 22.27
N ASN A 235 -15.10 -11.82 21.46
CA ASN A 235 -16.43 -12.35 21.27
C ASN A 235 -16.28 -13.76 20.63
N THR A 236 -16.37 -14.80 21.44
CA THR A 236 -16.31 -16.20 21.00
C THR A 236 -17.64 -16.67 20.40
N GLN A 237 -18.59 -15.79 20.19
CA GLN A 237 -19.81 -16.10 19.45
C GLN A 237 -19.51 -15.95 17.96
N GLY A 238 -19.18 -17.08 17.33
CA GLY A 238 -19.00 -17.15 15.88
C GLY A 238 -20.22 -16.57 15.16
N ASN A 239 -19.97 -15.74 14.18
CA ASN A 239 -20.98 -15.43 13.18
C ASN A 239 -21.20 -16.70 12.35
N THR A 240 -22.27 -17.41 12.64
CA THR A 240 -22.79 -18.50 11.80
C THR A 240 -23.45 -17.93 10.57
#